data_3f819d22f78f318aa3b17c0b906d78d0
#
_entry.id   3f819d22f78f318aa3b17c0b906d78d0
#
_cell.length_a   1.000
_cell.length_b   1.000
_cell.length_c   1.000
_cell.angle_alpha   90.00
_cell.angle_beta   90.00
_cell.angle_gamma   90.00
#
_symmetry.space_group_name_H-M   'P 1'
#
loop_
_entity.id
_entity.type
_entity.pdbx_description
1 polymer ?
#
loop_
_entity_poly.entity_id
_entity_poly.type
_entity_poly.pdbx_seq_one_letter_code
_entity_poly.pdbx_strand_id
1 'polypeptide(L)'
;MMRMLVVVQPARTLGVGEQVFLTGSADELGRWDPAAVPMTRTNDNRWEAVLSLRTPAPVEFKVTRGTWGTEEVDADGRVPANRTFVPVENGTLEIQVAAWKDAVAAQPGPQITGDYRILPKVHSKFLKFDRDVIVWLPPGYEARPSRRYAVLYMHDGRQVFDPSTSTWGRDWQVDEPAQDMILTGELEPFIVVAADCTDARRDEYSPAKKGDDYLRFLIEELKPMVDSTWRTEPGRAAIAGSSMGGLISFYAAWKRPDVYFGAACLSPAFVERYGNPCF
;
A
#
# COMPACT_ATOMS: atom_id res chain seq x y z
N MET A 1 -11.11 -1.54 31.93
CA MET A 1 -11.11 -2.31 30.66
C MET A 1 -12.55 -2.27 30.19
N MET A 2 -12.82 -1.72 29.03
CA MET A 2 -14.18 -1.58 28.51
C MET A 2 -14.54 -2.83 27.70
N ARG A 3 -15.60 -3.51 28.11
CA ARG A 3 -16.06 -4.73 27.46
C ARG A 3 -17.24 -4.39 26.53
N MET A 4 -17.16 -4.81 25.27
CA MET A 4 -18.23 -4.56 24.31
C MET A 4 -18.44 -5.75 23.38
N LEU A 5 -19.66 -5.88 22.87
CA LEU A 5 -20.02 -6.88 21.87
C LEU A 5 -19.88 -6.28 20.48
N VAL A 6 -19.20 -6.97 19.59
CA VAL A 6 -19.16 -6.65 18.16
C VAL A 6 -19.92 -7.73 17.40
N VAL A 7 -20.84 -7.31 16.55
CA VAL A 7 -21.67 -8.18 15.73
C VAL A 7 -21.41 -7.86 14.26
N VAL A 8 -21.09 -8.87 13.48
CA VAL A 8 -20.89 -8.76 12.03
C VAL A 8 -21.95 -9.61 11.31
N GLN A 9 -22.59 -8.99 10.33
CA GLN A 9 -23.58 -9.64 9.44
C GLN A 9 -23.13 -9.48 7.98
N PRO A 10 -22.51 -10.51 7.37
CA PRO A 10 -22.22 -10.51 5.95
C PRO A 10 -23.51 -10.53 5.10
N ALA A 11 -23.50 -9.84 3.96
CA ALA A 11 -24.63 -9.87 3.02
C ALA A 11 -24.88 -11.28 2.43
N ARG A 12 -23.80 -12.10 2.29
CA ARG A 12 -23.95 -13.52 1.94
C ARG A 12 -23.66 -14.42 3.13
N THR A 13 -24.37 -15.52 3.23
CA THR A 13 -24.05 -16.59 4.18
C THR A 13 -22.70 -17.23 3.84
N LEU A 14 -21.83 -17.32 4.82
CA LEU A 14 -20.51 -17.93 4.68
C LEU A 14 -20.61 -19.46 4.74
N GLY A 15 -19.77 -20.13 3.95
CA GLY A 15 -19.70 -21.60 3.87
C GLY A 15 -19.09 -22.24 5.12
N VAL A 16 -19.10 -23.58 5.12
CA VAL A 16 -18.42 -24.38 6.15
C VAL A 16 -16.92 -24.18 6.02
N GLY A 17 -16.25 -23.85 7.12
CA GLY A 17 -14.81 -23.58 7.18
C GLY A 17 -14.43 -22.13 6.91
N GLU A 18 -15.34 -21.26 6.46
CA GLU A 18 -15.09 -19.82 6.41
C GLU A 18 -15.19 -19.23 7.81
N GLN A 19 -14.34 -18.26 8.11
CA GLN A 19 -14.20 -17.62 9.42
C GLN A 19 -14.16 -16.10 9.26
N VAL A 20 -14.79 -15.37 10.16
CA VAL A 20 -14.74 -13.91 10.23
C VAL A 20 -13.78 -13.50 11.33
N PHE A 21 -13.01 -12.44 11.08
CA PHE A 21 -12.05 -11.85 12.01
C PHE A 21 -12.23 -10.35 12.09
N LEU A 22 -11.86 -9.80 13.24
CA LEU A 22 -11.64 -8.37 13.42
C LEU A 22 -10.15 -8.08 13.53
N THR A 23 -9.73 -6.96 12.96
CA THR A 23 -8.37 -6.45 13.08
C THR A 23 -8.42 -4.93 13.21
N GLY A 24 -7.42 -4.31 13.84
CA GLY A 24 -7.43 -2.86 14.01
C GLY A 24 -6.20 -2.27 14.69
N SER A 25 -6.30 -1.00 15.02
CA SER A 25 -5.20 -0.19 15.55
C SER A 25 -4.82 -0.52 17.00
N ALA A 26 -5.77 -1.03 17.80
CA ALA A 26 -5.52 -1.40 19.19
C ALA A 26 -4.74 -2.72 19.31
N ASP A 27 -4.04 -2.90 20.42
CA ASP A 27 -3.30 -4.15 20.72
C ASP A 27 -4.25 -5.35 20.77
N GLU A 28 -5.42 -5.17 21.35
CA GLU A 28 -6.46 -6.18 21.47
C GLU A 28 -7.11 -6.55 20.13
N LEU A 29 -6.86 -5.76 19.08
CA LEU A 29 -7.23 -6.03 17.69
C LEU A 29 -6.03 -6.44 16.83
N GLY A 30 -4.90 -6.81 17.45
CA GLY A 30 -3.73 -7.38 16.78
C GLY A 30 -2.92 -6.41 15.92
N ARG A 31 -3.10 -5.10 16.08
CA ARG A 31 -2.32 -4.09 15.35
C ARG A 31 -2.27 -4.36 13.84
N TRP A 32 -3.43 -4.58 13.24
CA TRP A 32 -3.61 -4.85 11.82
C TRP A 32 -3.11 -6.24 11.35
N ASP A 33 -3.07 -7.24 12.24
CA ASP A 33 -3.02 -8.63 11.81
C ASP A 33 -4.41 -9.05 11.30
N PRO A 34 -4.59 -9.44 10.03
CA PRO A 34 -5.89 -9.74 9.46
C PRO A 34 -6.60 -10.95 10.09
N ALA A 35 -5.88 -11.80 10.84
CA ALA A 35 -6.42 -12.95 11.55
C ALA A 35 -6.42 -12.78 13.09
N ALA A 36 -6.35 -11.54 13.59
CA ALA A 36 -6.11 -11.27 15.01
C ALA A 36 -7.23 -11.76 15.94
N VAL A 37 -8.47 -11.39 15.66
CA VAL A 37 -9.60 -11.69 16.54
C VAL A 37 -10.64 -12.53 15.81
N PRO A 38 -10.64 -13.86 16.00
CA PRO A 38 -11.66 -14.73 15.42
C PRO A 38 -13.02 -14.45 16.06
N MET A 39 -14.07 -14.38 15.24
CA MET A 39 -15.45 -14.23 15.68
C MET A 39 -16.15 -15.58 15.77
N THR A 40 -17.08 -15.71 16.68
CA THR A 40 -17.92 -16.91 16.81
C THR A 40 -19.17 -16.78 15.96
N ARG A 41 -19.46 -17.77 15.14
CA ARG A 41 -20.71 -17.86 14.37
C ARG A 41 -21.85 -18.25 15.30
N THR A 42 -22.88 -17.42 15.40
CA THR A 42 -24.04 -17.66 16.27
C THR A 42 -25.27 -18.15 15.51
N ASN A 43 -25.37 -17.84 14.23
CA ASN A 43 -26.35 -18.39 13.28
C ASN A 43 -25.80 -18.30 11.85
N ASP A 44 -26.60 -18.60 10.84
CA ASP A 44 -26.15 -18.73 9.44
C ASP A 44 -25.53 -17.45 8.88
N ASN A 45 -25.84 -16.29 9.42
CA ASN A 45 -25.35 -15.02 8.91
C ASN A 45 -24.92 -14.02 9.98
N ARG A 46 -24.66 -14.49 11.21
CA ARG A 46 -24.31 -13.63 12.34
C ARG A 46 -23.06 -14.13 13.04
N TRP A 47 -22.10 -13.23 13.20
CA TRP A 47 -20.82 -13.48 13.84
C TRP A 47 -20.64 -12.52 15.00
N GLU A 48 -20.11 -12.99 16.11
CA GLU A 48 -19.97 -12.22 17.35
C GLU A 48 -18.57 -12.36 17.94
N ALA A 49 -18.06 -11.26 18.50
CA ALA A 49 -16.89 -11.25 19.34
C ALA A 49 -17.07 -10.28 20.50
N VAL A 50 -16.56 -10.63 21.66
CA VAL A 50 -16.48 -9.74 22.82
C VAL A 50 -15.08 -9.15 22.88
N LEU A 51 -14.98 -7.84 22.68
CA LEU A 51 -13.72 -7.11 22.83
C LEU A 51 -13.58 -6.58 24.25
N SER A 52 -12.35 -6.62 24.78
CA SER A 52 -11.99 -6.04 26.08
C SER A 52 -10.89 -5.01 25.87
N LEU A 53 -11.24 -3.76 25.66
CA LEU A 53 -10.34 -2.68 25.25
C LEU A 53 -9.85 -1.85 26.45
N ARG A 54 -8.60 -1.45 26.41
CA ARG A 54 -7.97 -0.63 27.48
C ARG A 54 -8.06 0.87 27.22
N THR A 55 -8.27 1.26 25.95
CA THR A 55 -8.32 2.67 25.56
C THR A 55 -9.76 3.18 25.49
N PRO A 56 -10.05 4.38 25.99
CA PRO A 56 -11.31 5.10 25.70
C PRO A 56 -11.26 5.91 24.40
N ALA A 57 -10.10 5.96 23.73
CA ALA A 57 -9.92 6.69 22.49
C ALA A 57 -10.59 5.97 21.30
N PRO A 58 -10.91 6.68 20.22
CA PRO A 58 -11.39 6.05 18.99
C PRO A 58 -10.43 4.97 18.50
N VAL A 59 -10.98 3.83 18.12
CA VAL A 59 -10.25 2.67 17.60
C VAL A 59 -10.62 2.47 16.15
N GLU A 60 -9.64 2.39 15.28
CA GLU A 60 -9.83 2.01 13.89
C GLU A 60 -9.78 0.49 13.72
N PHE A 61 -10.63 -0.04 12.84
CA PHE A 61 -10.70 -1.47 12.59
C PHE A 61 -11.21 -1.83 11.20
N LYS A 62 -11.04 -3.09 10.82
CA LYS A 62 -11.60 -3.73 9.62
C LYS A 62 -12.10 -5.12 9.92
N VAL A 63 -12.93 -5.64 9.01
CA VAL A 63 -13.43 -7.01 9.02
C VAL A 63 -12.76 -7.79 7.89
N THR A 64 -12.30 -8.99 8.19
CA THR A 64 -11.63 -9.86 7.22
C THR A 64 -12.12 -11.31 7.33
N ARG A 65 -11.66 -12.16 6.42
CA ARG A 65 -11.76 -13.63 6.54
C ARG A 65 -10.37 -14.27 6.73
N GLY A 66 -9.48 -13.58 7.46
CA GLY A 66 -8.17 -14.07 7.88
C GLY A 66 -7.00 -13.57 7.03
N THR A 67 -7.24 -12.90 5.91
CA THR A 67 -6.20 -12.29 5.06
C THR A 67 -6.66 -10.96 4.48
N TRP A 68 -5.73 -10.11 4.06
CA TRP A 68 -6.06 -8.86 3.34
C TRP A 68 -6.65 -9.10 1.94
N GLY A 69 -6.44 -10.27 1.36
CA GLY A 69 -7.10 -10.71 0.13
C GLY A 69 -8.58 -11.05 0.31
N THR A 70 -9.03 -11.21 1.56
CA THR A 70 -10.39 -11.59 1.93
C THR A 70 -11.05 -10.58 2.88
N GLU A 71 -10.58 -9.32 2.87
CA GLU A 71 -11.17 -8.23 3.64
C GLU A 71 -12.53 -7.79 3.09
N GLU A 72 -13.29 -7.07 3.91
CA GLU A 72 -14.56 -6.48 3.49
C GLU A 72 -14.39 -5.46 2.36
N VAL A 73 -15.36 -5.44 1.46
CA VAL A 73 -15.49 -4.43 0.39
C VAL A 73 -16.93 -3.90 0.35
N ASP A 74 -17.11 -2.73 -0.27
CA ASP A 74 -18.44 -2.17 -0.53
C ASP A 74 -19.17 -2.92 -1.66
N ALA A 75 -20.37 -2.47 -2.01
CA ALA A 75 -21.16 -3.09 -3.08
C ALA A 75 -20.50 -2.99 -4.46
N ASP A 76 -19.62 -2.03 -4.66
CA ASP A 76 -18.86 -1.82 -5.91
C ASP A 76 -17.52 -2.60 -5.91
N GLY A 77 -17.22 -3.35 -4.85
CA GLY A 77 -15.98 -4.12 -4.71
C GLY A 77 -14.78 -3.30 -4.23
N ARG A 78 -14.98 -2.04 -3.81
CA ARG A 78 -13.91 -1.18 -3.30
C ARG A 78 -13.70 -1.44 -1.81
N VAL A 79 -12.44 -1.42 -1.39
CA VAL A 79 -12.10 -1.50 0.04
C VAL A 79 -12.50 -0.19 0.73
N PRO A 80 -13.41 -0.21 1.72
CA PRO A 80 -13.83 1.00 2.44
C PRO A 80 -12.68 1.54 3.31
N ALA A 81 -12.78 2.81 3.69
CA ALA A 81 -11.92 3.38 4.72
C ALA A 81 -12.01 2.56 6.02
N ASN A 82 -11.00 2.67 6.89
CA ASN A 82 -11.05 2.04 8.19
C ASN A 82 -12.31 2.48 8.94
N ARG A 83 -13.03 1.50 9.48
CA ARG A 83 -14.14 1.77 10.39
C ARG A 83 -13.59 2.33 11.68
N THR A 84 -14.35 3.18 12.35
CA THR A 84 -13.95 3.78 13.62
C THR A 84 -15.08 3.64 14.64
N PHE A 85 -14.74 3.29 15.86
CA PHE A 85 -15.68 3.36 16.98
C PHE A 85 -14.99 3.86 18.26
N VAL A 86 -15.80 4.41 19.17
CA VAL A 86 -15.35 4.75 20.52
C VAL A 86 -15.82 3.63 21.46
N PRO A 87 -14.91 2.97 22.19
CA PRO A 87 -15.29 1.92 23.11
C PRO A 87 -16.23 2.41 24.20
N VAL A 88 -17.32 1.67 24.43
CA VAL A 88 -18.31 1.94 25.48
C VAL A 88 -18.52 0.66 26.29
N GLU A 89 -18.49 0.78 27.62
CA GLU A 89 -18.71 -0.37 28.52
C GLU A 89 -20.09 -0.98 28.30
N ASN A 90 -20.13 -2.30 28.08
CA ASN A 90 -21.34 -3.07 27.73
C ASN A 90 -22.07 -2.60 26.47
N GLY A 91 -21.37 -1.85 25.58
CA GLY A 91 -21.90 -1.43 24.29
C GLY A 91 -21.99 -2.57 23.30
N THR A 92 -22.83 -2.39 22.26
CA THR A 92 -22.89 -3.26 21.10
C THR A 92 -22.58 -2.48 19.82
N LEU A 93 -21.71 -3.01 18.98
CA LEU A 93 -21.39 -2.47 17.65
C LEU A 93 -21.90 -3.45 16.60
N GLU A 94 -22.84 -3.03 15.78
CA GLU A 94 -23.36 -3.83 14.67
C GLU A 94 -22.77 -3.38 13.34
N ILE A 95 -22.33 -4.34 12.53
CA ILE A 95 -21.60 -4.12 11.29
C ILE A 95 -22.24 -4.94 10.18
N GLN A 96 -22.57 -4.29 9.08
CA GLN A 96 -22.95 -4.94 7.83
C GLN A 96 -21.73 -5.00 6.91
N VAL A 97 -21.45 -6.18 6.34
CA VAL A 97 -20.41 -6.38 5.32
C VAL A 97 -21.10 -6.66 3.99
N ALA A 98 -20.96 -5.75 3.03
CA ALA A 98 -21.64 -5.83 1.75
C ALA A 98 -21.09 -6.96 0.86
N ALA A 99 -19.78 -7.10 0.78
CA ALA A 99 -19.10 -8.15 0.02
C ALA A 99 -17.71 -8.42 0.57
N TRP A 100 -17.06 -9.44 0.01
CA TRP A 100 -15.68 -9.81 0.30
C TRP A 100 -14.82 -9.65 -0.94
N LYS A 101 -13.60 -9.18 -0.78
CA LYS A 101 -12.68 -8.83 -1.88
C LYS A 101 -12.47 -9.97 -2.88
N ASP A 102 -12.33 -11.19 -2.40
CA ASP A 102 -12.18 -12.39 -3.23
C ASP A 102 -13.48 -12.92 -3.84
N ALA A 103 -14.65 -12.41 -3.39
CA ALA A 103 -15.97 -12.79 -3.92
C ALA A 103 -16.48 -11.82 -5.00
N VAL A 104 -15.83 -10.67 -5.17
CA VAL A 104 -16.12 -9.75 -6.27
C VAL A 104 -15.39 -10.23 -7.52
N ALA A 105 -16.08 -10.24 -8.66
CA ALA A 105 -15.46 -10.61 -9.93
C ALA A 105 -14.18 -9.81 -10.15
N ALA A 106 -13.12 -10.50 -10.58
CA ALA A 106 -11.87 -9.83 -10.90
C ALA A 106 -12.15 -8.63 -11.83
N GLN A 107 -11.69 -7.46 -11.43
CA GLN A 107 -11.76 -6.27 -12.27
C GLN A 107 -11.10 -6.57 -13.62
N PRO A 108 -11.55 -5.99 -14.72
CA PRO A 108 -10.85 -6.12 -15.99
C PRO A 108 -9.38 -5.77 -15.77
N GLY A 109 -8.48 -6.46 -16.47
CA GLY A 109 -7.02 -6.40 -16.27
C GLY A 109 -6.42 -5.00 -16.12
N PRO A 110 -5.10 -4.85 -15.94
CA PRO A 110 -4.47 -3.59 -15.51
C PRO A 110 -5.01 -2.37 -16.24
N GLN A 111 -5.49 -1.37 -15.50
CA GLN A 111 -6.08 -0.14 -16.01
C GLN A 111 -5.04 1.00 -15.99
N ILE A 112 -3.81 0.69 -16.41
CA ILE A 112 -2.72 1.67 -16.45
C ILE A 112 -2.81 2.48 -17.75
N THR A 113 -2.91 3.79 -17.64
CA THR A 113 -2.96 4.70 -18.76
C THR A 113 -1.57 4.92 -19.37
N GLY A 114 -1.45 4.77 -20.69
CA GLY A 114 -0.19 4.98 -21.42
C GLY A 114 0.71 3.73 -21.51
N ASP A 115 1.97 3.96 -21.85
CA ASP A 115 2.95 2.88 -22.02
C ASP A 115 3.60 2.48 -20.70
N TYR A 116 3.65 1.17 -20.42
CA TYR A 116 4.32 0.66 -19.22
C TYR A 116 4.96 -0.70 -19.46
N ARG A 117 5.83 -1.09 -18.53
CA ARG A 117 6.45 -2.42 -18.48
C ARG A 117 6.37 -2.94 -17.06
N ILE A 118 6.05 -4.20 -16.89
CA ILE A 118 6.09 -4.89 -15.60
C ILE A 118 7.35 -5.76 -15.59
N LEU A 119 8.18 -5.57 -14.57
CA LEU A 119 9.31 -6.41 -14.24
C LEU A 119 8.87 -7.34 -13.10
N PRO A 120 8.47 -8.57 -13.38
CA PRO A 120 7.98 -9.46 -12.35
C PRO A 120 9.14 -10.01 -11.52
N LYS A 121 8.91 -10.17 -10.23
CA LYS A 121 9.80 -10.87 -9.28
C LYS A 121 11.25 -10.40 -9.35
N VAL A 122 11.46 -9.09 -9.35
CA VAL A 122 12.81 -8.52 -9.27
C VAL A 122 13.45 -8.99 -7.97
N HIS A 123 14.50 -9.79 -8.11
CA HIS A 123 15.27 -10.33 -7.01
C HIS A 123 16.27 -9.31 -6.45
N SER A 124 16.50 -9.35 -5.15
CA SER A 124 17.53 -8.56 -4.47
C SER A 124 18.38 -9.44 -3.58
N LYS A 125 19.69 -9.25 -3.61
CA LYS A 125 20.62 -9.90 -2.67
C LYS A 125 20.57 -9.29 -1.26
N PHE A 126 19.92 -8.13 -1.10
CA PHE A 126 19.82 -7.43 0.18
C PHE A 126 18.50 -7.70 0.90
N LEU A 127 17.45 -8.11 0.16
CA LEU A 127 16.08 -8.24 0.67
C LEU A 127 15.60 -9.69 0.56
N LYS A 128 14.72 -10.06 1.48
CA LYS A 128 14.24 -11.44 1.61
C LYS A 128 13.27 -11.84 0.49
N PHE A 129 12.47 -10.89 0.00
CA PHE A 129 11.37 -11.18 -0.91
C PHE A 129 11.59 -10.49 -2.24
N ASP A 130 11.32 -11.22 -3.33
CA ASP A 130 11.21 -10.65 -4.66
C ASP A 130 9.98 -9.73 -4.75
N ARG A 131 10.02 -8.75 -5.66
CA ARG A 131 8.92 -7.79 -5.85
C ARG A 131 8.73 -7.46 -7.31
N ASP A 132 7.51 -7.13 -7.66
CA ASP A 132 7.22 -6.58 -8.96
C ASP A 132 7.59 -5.10 -9.02
N VAL A 133 8.04 -4.66 -10.19
CA VAL A 133 8.34 -3.25 -10.45
C VAL A 133 7.63 -2.85 -11.74
N ILE A 134 6.87 -1.76 -11.66
CA ILE A 134 6.19 -1.17 -12.83
C ILE A 134 7.01 0.02 -13.30
N VAL A 135 7.34 0.05 -14.58
CA VAL A 135 8.00 1.18 -15.22
C VAL A 135 7.02 1.80 -16.20
N TRP A 136 6.54 2.99 -15.89
CA TRP A 136 5.68 3.78 -16.74
C TRP A 136 6.52 4.74 -17.60
N LEU A 137 6.23 4.79 -18.89
CA LEU A 137 6.97 5.58 -19.88
C LEU A 137 6.10 6.74 -20.35
N PRO A 138 6.68 7.96 -20.46
CA PRO A 138 5.91 9.13 -20.82
C PRO A 138 5.42 9.10 -22.27
N PRO A 139 4.34 9.82 -22.60
CA PRO A 139 3.86 9.95 -23.97
C PRO A 139 4.97 10.37 -24.94
N GLY A 140 5.04 9.69 -26.10
CA GLY A 140 6.06 9.93 -27.11
C GLY A 140 7.46 9.43 -26.77
N TYR A 141 7.59 8.55 -25.78
CA TYR A 141 8.89 7.95 -25.44
C TYR A 141 9.54 7.31 -26.65
N GLU A 142 8.88 6.40 -27.36
CA GLU A 142 9.45 5.72 -28.54
C GLU A 142 9.70 6.66 -29.73
N ALA A 143 8.91 7.69 -29.88
CA ALA A 143 9.07 8.66 -30.96
C ALA A 143 10.31 9.58 -30.82
N ARG A 144 10.96 9.58 -29.65
CA ARG A 144 12.10 10.46 -29.36
C ARG A 144 13.30 9.66 -28.85
N PRO A 145 13.98 8.87 -29.72
CA PRO A 145 15.01 7.90 -29.30
C PRO A 145 16.26 8.52 -28.68
N SER A 146 16.56 9.77 -28.97
CA SER A 146 17.71 10.50 -28.41
C SER A 146 17.42 11.19 -27.08
N ARG A 147 16.12 11.34 -26.69
CA ARG A 147 15.76 12.02 -25.46
C ARG A 147 16.02 11.12 -24.25
N ARG A 148 16.57 11.73 -23.20
CA ARG A 148 16.68 11.13 -21.88
C ARG A 148 15.70 11.79 -20.91
N TYR A 149 15.35 11.09 -19.85
CA TYR A 149 14.26 11.44 -18.97
C TYR A 149 14.67 11.39 -17.50
N ALA A 150 14.23 12.35 -16.72
CA ALA A 150 14.26 12.25 -15.26
C ALA A 150 13.46 11.03 -14.80
N VAL A 151 13.76 10.51 -13.64
CA VAL A 151 13.09 9.32 -13.08
C VAL A 151 12.49 9.65 -11.72
N LEU A 152 11.21 9.36 -11.56
CA LEU A 152 10.53 9.36 -10.27
C LEU A 152 10.41 7.91 -9.76
N TYR A 153 11.13 7.59 -8.70
CA TYR A 153 10.98 6.32 -7.99
C TYR A 153 9.82 6.42 -6.99
N MET A 154 8.90 5.46 -7.03
CA MET A 154 7.75 5.42 -6.12
C MET A 154 7.69 4.12 -5.35
N HIS A 155 7.32 4.21 -4.08
CA HIS A 155 7.08 3.06 -3.22
C HIS A 155 5.66 2.55 -3.36
N ASP A 156 5.42 1.32 -2.88
CA ASP A 156 4.09 0.70 -2.87
C ASP A 156 3.49 0.55 -4.29
N GLY A 157 4.27 0.03 -5.21
CA GLY A 157 4.03 0.02 -6.67
C GLY A 157 2.65 -0.41 -7.11
N ARG A 158 2.05 -1.42 -6.45
CA ARG A 158 0.68 -1.88 -6.73
C ARG A 158 -0.40 -0.83 -6.49
N GLN A 159 -0.08 0.26 -5.80
CA GLN A 159 -1.03 1.32 -5.46
C GLN A 159 -0.88 2.56 -6.34
N VAL A 160 0.09 2.58 -7.25
CA VAL A 160 0.48 3.80 -7.97
C VAL A 160 -0.41 4.07 -9.18
N PHE A 161 -0.80 3.03 -9.93
CA PHE A 161 -1.36 3.18 -11.27
C PHE A 161 -2.68 2.44 -11.50
N ASP A 162 -3.07 1.48 -10.64
CA ASP A 162 -4.15 0.56 -10.96
C ASP A 162 -4.99 0.27 -9.72
N PRO A 163 -6.28 0.68 -9.71
CA PRO A 163 -7.16 0.44 -8.60
C PRO A 163 -7.40 -1.06 -8.33
N SER A 164 -7.27 -1.91 -9.38
CA SER A 164 -7.49 -3.35 -9.24
C SER A 164 -6.39 -4.06 -8.46
N THR A 165 -5.16 -3.53 -8.49
CA THR A 165 -4.01 -4.05 -7.73
C THR A 165 -3.84 -3.37 -6.38
N SER A 166 -4.46 -2.20 -6.19
CA SER A 166 -4.36 -1.43 -4.96
C SER A 166 -5.04 -2.14 -3.78
N THR A 167 -4.39 -2.07 -2.63
CA THR A 167 -4.94 -2.60 -1.37
C THR A 167 -6.30 -1.98 -1.01
N TRP A 168 -6.53 -0.73 -1.42
CA TRP A 168 -7.70 0.06 -1.07
C TRP A 168 -8.77 0.13 -2.16
N GLY A 169 -8.60 -0.58 -3.29
CA GLY A 169 -9.47 -0.46 -4.46
C GLY A 169 -9.43 0.94 -5.10
N ARG A 170 -8.43 1.73 -4.74
CA ARG A 170 -8.11 3.05 -5.31
C ARG A 170 -6.61 3.15 -5.42
N ASP A 171 -6.13 3.59 -6.54
CA ASP A 171 -4.73 3.90 -6.79
C ASP A 171 -4.45 5.41 -6.61
N TRP A 172 -3.21 5.78 -6.83
CA TRP A 172 -2.80 7.18 -6.73
C TRP A 172 -3.07 7.98 -8.00
N GLN A 173 -3.51 7.31 -9.06
CA GLN A 173 -3.78 7.92 -10.36
C GLN A 173 -2.60 8.79 -10.83
N VAL A 174 -1.40 8.22 -10.85
CA VAL A 174 -0.19 8.97 -11.22
C VAL A 174 -0.07 9.10 -12.72
N ASP A 175 -0.48 8.10 -13.47
CA ASP A 175 -0.35 7.98 -14.92
C ASP A 175 -1.31 8.91 -15.67
N GLU A 176 -2.58 9.02 -15.27
CA GLU A 176 -3.56 9.86 -15.98
C GLU A 176 -3.17 11.34 -15.93
N PRO A 177 -2.99 12.01 -14.76
CA PRO A 177 -2.59 13.40 -14.72
C PRO A 177 -1.20 13.62 -15.29
N ALA A 178 -0.24 12.68 -15.08
CA ALA A 178 1.08 12.83 -15.66
C ALA A 178 1.01 12.82 -17.20
N GLN A 179 0.24 11.89 -17.78
CA GLN A 179 0.04 11.86 -19.23
C GLN A 179 -0.59 13.14 -19.77
N ASP A 180 -1.68 13.59 -19.16
CA ASP A 180 -2.40 14.79 -19.58
C ASP A 180 -1.52 16.05 -19.49
N MET A 181 -0.85 16.26 -18.37
CA MET A 181 0.02 17.42 -18.17
C MET A 181 1.26 17.40 -19.09
N ILE A 182 1.78 16.21 -19.42
CA ILE A 182 2.88 16.07 -20.39
C ILE A 182 2.38 16.39 -21.82
N LEU A 183 1.18 15.92 -22.18
CA LEU A 183 0.61 16.18 -23.51
C LEU A 183 0.23 17.65 -23.71
N THR A 184 -0.22 18.35 -22.66
CA THR A 184 -0.50 19.79 -22.69
C THR A 184 0.76 20.66 -22.58
N GLY A 185 1.91 20.06 -22.24
CA GLY A 185 3.17 20.79 -22.07
C GLY A 185 3.33 21.48 -20.72
N GLU A 186 2.44 21.20 -19.76
CA GLU A 186 2.51 21.72 -18.40
C GLU A 186 3.60 21.03 -17.55
N LEU A 187 3.96 19.81 -17.95
CA LEU A 187 4.96 19.00 -17.25
C LEU A 187 5.99 18.44 -18.24
N GLU A 188 7.28 18.48 -17.85
CA GLU A 188 8.31 17.79 -18.61
C GLU A 188 8.11 16.26 -18.54
N PRO A 189 8.27 15.55 -19.68
CA PRO A 189 8.20 14.10 -19.69
C PRO A 189 9.25 13.45 -18.76
N PHE A 190 8.83 12.50 -17.95
CA PHE A 190 9.66 11.73 -17.01
C PHE A 190 9.21 10.27 -16.95
N ILE A 191 10.08 9.40 -16.50
CA ILE A 191 9.79 7.97 -16.26
C ILE A 191 9.36 7.79 -14.81
N VAL A 192 8.35 6.94 -14.55
CA VAL A 192 8.01 6.52 -13.18
C VAL A 192 8.42 5.07 -12.99
N VAL A 193 9.12 4.79 -11.91
CA VAL A 193 9.54 3.43 -11.50
C VAL A 193 8.90 3.12 -10.15
N ALA A 194 7.86 2.32 -10.17
CA ALA A 194 7.08 1.98 -8.98
C ALA A 194 7.43 0.57 -8.47
N ALA A 195 8.22 0.52 -7.39
CA ALA A 195 8.59 -0.73 -6.75
C ALA A 195 7.52 -1.17 -5.75
N ASP A 196 7.02 -2.41 -5.91
CA ASP A 196 6.00 -2.93 -5.01
C ASP A 196 6.55 -3.21 -3.61
N CYS A 197 5.67 -3.15 -2.63
CA CYS A 197 5.99 -3.57 -1.29
C CYS A 197 5.71 -5.08 -1.11
N THR A 198 6.35 -5.66 -0.11
CA THR A 198 6.18 -7.06 0.29
C THR A 198 5.67 -7.13 1.73
N ASP A 199 5.46 -8.34 2.24
CA ASP A 199 5.10 -8.55 3.65
C ASP A 199 6.15 -7.97 4.62
N ALA A 200 7.38 -7.73 4.15
CA ALA A 200 8.45 -7.10 4.93
C ALA A 200 8.39 -5.54 4.91
N ARG A 201 7.36 -4.93 4.31
CA ARG A 201 7.24 -3.47 4.14
C ARG A 201 7.58 -2.67 5.39
N ARG A 202 7.08 -3.08 6.55
CA ARG A 202 7.30 -2.37 7.82
C ARG A 202 8.75 -2.37 8.27
N ASP A 203 9.50 -3.40 7.93
CA ASP A 203 10.91 -3.49 8.25
C ASP A 203 11.76 -2.80 7.20
N GLU A 204 11.46 -3.00 5.93
CA GLU A 204 12.17 -2.43 4.79
C GLU A 204 12.04 -0.91 4.70
N TYR A 205 10.87 -0.36 5.06
CA TYR A 205 10.63 1.10 5.05
C TYR A 205 11.00 1.79 6.38
N SER A 206 11.57 1.07 7.33
CA SER A 206 11.99 1.60 8.62
C SER A 206 13.51 1.82 8.66
N PRO A 207 14.00 3.07 8.79
CA PRO A 207 15.41 3.37 9.00
C PRO A 207 16.02 2.67 10.22
N ALA A 208 15.23 2.40 11.26
CA ALA A 208 15.67 1.68 12.46
C ALA A 208 15.84 0.17 12.26
N LYS A 209 15.41 -0.38 11.12
CA LYS A 209 15.45 -1.82 10.86
C LYS A 209 16.22 -2.11 9.56
N LYS A 210 15.49 -2.32 8.46
CA LYS A 210 16.06 -2.72 7.15
C LYS A 210 16.05 -1.61 6.11
N GLY A 211 15.85 -0.37 6.51
CA GLY A 211 15.84 0.78 5.59
C GLY A 211 17.13 0.90 4.79
N ASP A 212 18.26 0.64 5.39
CA ASP A 212 19.56 0.67 4.66
C ASP A 212 19.66 -0.44 3.62
N ASP A 213 19.20 -1.67 3.92
CA ASP A 213 19.16 -2.77 2.95
C ASP A 213 18.20 -2.43 1.78
N TYR A 214 17.07 -1.80 2.10
CA TYR A 214 16.12 -1.35 1.07
C TYR A 214 16.69 -0.23 0.19
N LEU A 215 17.40 0.73 0.78
CA LEU A 215 18.11 1.76 0.01
C LEU A 215 19.17 1.14 -0.90
N ARG A 216 19.90 0.14 -0.43
CA ARG A 216 20.88 -0.58 -1.26
C ARG A 216 20.21 -1.28 -2.44
N PHE A 217 19.07 -1.92 -2.23
CA PHE A 217 18.28 -2.48 -3.33
C PHE A 217 17.95 -1.40 -4.37
N LEU A 218 17.39 -0.27 -3.93
CA LEU A 218 17.01 0.81 -4.84
C LEU A 218 18.20 1.36 -5.63
N ILE A 219 19.34 1.56 -4.97
CA ILE A 219 20.47 2.33 -5.51
C ILE A 219 21.49 1.44 -6.20
N GLU A 220 21.78 0.25 -5.65
CA GLU A 220 22.83 -0.63 -6.15
C GLU A 220 22.30 -1.68 -7.14
N GLU A 221 20.99 -1.95 -7.16
CA GLU A 221 20.36 -2.97 -8.01
C GLU A 221 19.31 -2.38 -8.95
N LEU A 222 18.22 -1.81 -8.42
CA LEU A 222 17.10 -1.35 -9.23
C LEU A 222 17.49 -0.18 -10.13
N LYS A 223 18.12 0.87 -9.58
CA LYS A 223 18.48 2.06 -10.37
C LYS A 223 19.44 1.73 -11.51
N PRO A 224 20.54 0.98 -11.33
CA PRO A 224 21.41 0.58 -12.44
C PRO A 224 20.69 -0.25 -13.50
N MET A 225 19.78 -1.15 -13.11
CA MET A 225 18.93 -1.91 -14.05
C MET A 225 18.07 -0.98 -14.89
N VAL A 226 17.41 -0.02 -14.25
CA VAL A 226 16.56 0.98 -14.92
C VAL A 226 17.40 1.85 -15.86
N ASP A 227 18.53 2.38 -15.40
CA ASP A 227 19.40 3.26 -16.18
C ASP A 227 20.01 2.56 -17.41
N SER A 228 20.26 1.25 -17.33
CA SER A 228 20.77 0.45 -18.44
C SER A 228 19.71 0.04 -19.46
N THR A 229 18.43 -0.03 -19.01
CA THR A 229 17.33 -0.53 -19.84
C THR A 229 16.56 0.59 -20.53
N TRP A 230 16.38 1.73 -19.86
CA TRP A 230 15.63 2.87 -20.36
C TRP A 230 16.49 4.12 -20.52
N ARG A 231 16.01 5.06 -21.31
CA ARG A 231 16.69 6.33 -21.61
C ARG A 231 16.55 7.32 -20.45
N THR A 232 17.19 7.03 -19.34
CA THR A 232 17.18 7.88 -18.14
C THR A 232 18.26 8.96 -18.20
N GLU A 233 18.10 10.01 -17.38
CA GLU A 233 19.17 10.90 -16.93
C GLU A 233 19.61 10.45 -15.52
N PRO A 234 20.70 9.69 -15.36
CA PRO A 234 21.03 9.08 -14.08
C PRO A 234 21.20 10.05 -12.90
N GLY A 235 21.56 11.31 -13.17
CA GLY A 235 21.71 12.38 -12.18
C GLY A 235 20.39 13.11 -11.86
N ARG A 236 19.26 12.76 -12.52
CA ARG A 236 17.94 13.38 -12.31
C ARG A 236 16.93 12.36 -11.79
N ALA A 237 17.15 11.87 -10.58
CA ALA A 237 16.24 10.96 -9.90
C ALA A 237 15.60 11.63 -8.68
N ALA A 238 14.30 11.49 -8.55
CA ALA A 238 13.54 11.83 -7.35
C ALA A 238 12.85 10.58 -6.78
N ILE A 239 12.40 10.66 -5.53
CA ILE A 239 11.75 9.55 -4.86
C ILE A 239 10.45 10.00 -4.16
N ALA A 240 9.42 9.17 -4.13
CA ALA A 240 8.14 9.53 -3.55
C ALA A 240 7.47 8.36 -2.82
N GLY A 241 6.67 8.67 -1.81
CA GLY A 241 5.87 7.68 -1.10
C GLY A 241 4.98 8.28 -0.04
N SER A 242 4.05 7.46 0.47
CA SER A 242 3.12 7.85 1.54
C SER A 242 3.38 7.08 2.81
N SER A 243 3.04 7.70 3.94
CA SER A 243 3.14 7.07 5.26
C SER A 243 4.58 6.58 5.53
N MET A 244 4.80 5.29 5.73
CA MET A 244 6.14 4.71 5.81
C MET A 244 6.92 4.84 4.49
N GLY A 245 6.25 4.84 3.34
CA GLY A 245 6.86 5.17 2.05
C GLY A 245 7.39 6.60 2.00
N GLY A 246 6.67 7.56 2.61
CA GLY A 246 7.15 8.94 2.79
C GLY A 246 8.34 9.03 3.74
N LEU A 247 8.36 8.26 4.82
CA LEU A 247 9.50 8.18 5.74
C LEU A 247 10.77 7.67 5.03
N ILE A 248 10.66 6.56 4.31
CA ILE A 248 11.83 5.99 3.62
C ILE A 248 12.26 6.84 2.42
N SER A 249 11.34 7.58 1.75
CA SER A 249 11.68 8.56 0.72
C SER A 249 12.51 9.71 1.29
N PHE A 250 12.08 10.25 2.43
CA PHE A 250 12.84 11.28 3.14
C PHE A 250 14.24 10.77 3.52
N TYR A 251 14.30 9.59 4.12
CA TYR A 251 15.54 8.97 4.53
C TYR A 251 16.49 8.74 3.34
N ALA A 252 15.97 8.29 2.20
CA ALA A 252 16.75 8.08 0.98
C ALA A 252 17.38 9.37 0.46
N ALA A 253 16.58 10.44 0.30
CA ALA A 253 17.07 11.72 -0.20
C ALA A 253 18.05 12.39 0.78
N TRP A 254 17.81 12.24 2.09
CA TRP A 254 18.72 12.78 3.11
C TRP A 254 20.05 12.04 3.16
N LYS A 255 20.03 10.70 3.11
CA LYS A 255 21.26 9.89 3.13
C LYS A 255 22.03 9.91 1.83
N ARG A 256 21.32 10.02 0.71
CA ARG A 256 21.91 9.93 -0.64
C ARG A 256 21.47 11.09 -1.54
N PRO A 257 21.79 12.34 -1.14
CA PRO A 257 21.50 13.50 -1.96
C PRO A 257 22.29 13.51 -3.29
N ASP A 258 23.32 12.68 -3.38
CA ASP A 258 24.07 12.41 -4.60
C ASP A 258 23.29 11.57 -5.62
N VAL A 259 22.26 10.84 -5.17
CA VAL A 259 21.40 9.98 -6.02
C VAL A 259 20.04 10.62 -6.26
N TYR A 260 19.40 11.11 -5.21
CA TYR A 260 18.06 11.68 -5.27
C TYR A 260 18.11 13.20 -5.01
N PHE A 261 17.78 13.98 -6.05
CA PHE A 261 17.76 15.43 -5.91
C PHE A 261 16.59 15.95 -5.06
N GLY A 262 15.56 15.11 -4.82
CA GLY A 262 14.40 15.47 -4.04
C GLY A 262 13.55 14.27 -3.64
N ALA A 263 12.71 14.50 -2.61
CA ALA A 263 11.72 13.53 -2.15
C ALA A 263 10.35 14.17 -1.98
N ALA A 264 9.30 13.51 -2.48
CA ALA A 264 7.92 13.83 -2.18
C ALA A 264 7.40 12.90 -1.08
N CYS A 265 7.24 13.46 0.12
CA CYS A 265 6.87 12.72 1.33
C CYS A 265 5.41 13.04 1.69
N LEU A 266 4.48 12.17 1.30
CA LEU A 266 3.06 12.35 1.55
C LEU A 266 2.69 11.74 2.90
N SER A 267 2.19 12.57 3.82
CA SER A 267 1.83 12.16 5.18
C SER A 267 2.84 11.20 5.80
N PRO A 268 4.14 11.55 5.86
CA PRO A 268 5.19 10.63 6.24
C PRO A 268 5.04 10.17 7.70
N ALA A 269 5.33 8.90 7.95
CA ALA A 269 5.23 8.30 9.28
C ALA A 269 6.43 8.67 10.16
N PHE A 270 6.63 9.95 10.46
CA PHE A 270 7.67 10.45 11.37
C PHE A 270 7.31 10.13 12.82
N VAL A 271 7.42 8.87 13.19
CA VAL A 271 7.18 8.39 14.55
C VAL A 271 8.39 7.64 15.06
N GLU A 272 8.73 7.83 16.33
CA GLU A 272 9.95 7.31 16.98
C GLU A 272 10.15 5.80 16.75
N ARG A 273 9.09 5.01 16.83
CA ARG A 273 9.14 3.54 16.65
C ARG A 273 9.62 3.06 15.27
N TYR A 274 9.68 3.94 14.28
CA TYR A 274 10.16 3.62 12.92
C TYR A 274 11.54 4.20 12.64
N GLY A 275 12.22 4.74 13.66
CA GLY A 275 13.54 5.33 13.51
C GLY A 275 13.50 6.61 12.70
N ASN A 276 12.82 7.61 13.25
CA ASN A 276 12.76 8.93 12.64
C ASN A 276 14.16 9.53 12.53
N PRO A 277 14.66 9.83 11.31
CA PRO A 277 15.99 10.37 11.13
C PRO A 277 16.12 11.86 11.54
N CYS A 278 15.02 12.51 11.92
CA CYS A 278 15.00 13.91 12.30
C CYS A 278 15.11 14.15 13.82
N PHE A 279 15.13 13.09 14.65
CA PHE A 279 15.21 13.20 16.11
C PHE A 279 16.29 12.28 16.68
#